data_5ddaf41bc04d77cfd71e922c5122bf08
#
_entry.id   5ddaf41bc04d77cfd71e922c5122bf08
#
_cell.length_a   1.000
_cell.length_b   1.000
_cell.length_c   1.000
_cell.angle_alpha   90.00
_cell.angle_beta   90.00
_cell.angle_gamma   90.00
#
_symmetry.space_group_name_H-M   'P 1'
#
loop_
_entity.id
_entity.type
_entity.pdbx_description
1 polymer ?
#
loop_
_entity_poly.entity_id
_entity_poly.type
_entity_poly.pdbx_seq_one_letter_code
_entity_poly.pdbx_strand_id
1 'polypeptide(L)'
;MSFTGKFSKSFFNNIPKAYLNLVMCKKCKLVQLDRNFNQKYLYGEDYGYRSGINRTMTEHLKKTVKKISNLVKLQANDNVLDIASNDGTLLNFYEKKIVTVGVDPLVNKYKSYYNKINYKISNFFK
;
A
#
# COMPACT_ATOMS: atom_id res chain seq x y z
N MET A 1 -2.43 -20.14 -1.47
CA MET A 1 -1.95 -18.78 -1.82
C MET A 1 -0.43 -18.79 -1.76
N SER A 2 0.25 -18.34 -2.79
CA SER A 2 1.71 -18.14 -2.77
C SER A 2 1.99 -16.73 -2.24
N PHE A 3 3.05 -16.58 -1.44
CA PHE A 3 3.47 -15.28 -0.94
C PHE A 3 4.25 -14.54 -2.03
N THR A 4 3.90 -13.28 -2.25
CA THR A 4 4.58 -12.44 -3.23
C THR A 4 6.04 -12.24 -2.83
N GLY A 5 6.95 -12.56 -3.75
CA GLY A 5 8.39 -12.44 -3.55
C GLY A 5 9.08 -13.62 -2.85
N LYS A 6 8.33 -14.62 -2.37
CA LYS A 6 8.93 -15.83 -1.78
C LYS A 6 8.89 -17.01 -2.74
N PHE A 7 10.06 -17.41 -3.21
CA PHE A 7 10.25 -18.55 -4.07
C PHE A 7 11.09 -19.61 -3.35
N SER A 8 10.63 -20.84 -3.33
CA SER A 8 11.41 -21.95 -2.78
C SER A 8 12.64 -22.21 -3.66
N LYS A 9 13.81 -22.32 -3.04
CA LYS A 9 15.05 -22.76 -3.72
C LYS A 9 15.13 -24.27 -3.88
N SER A 10 14.23 -25.01 -3.24
CA SER A 10 14.13 -26.48 -3.36
C SER A 10 12.66 -26.90 -3.22
N PHE A 11 12.32 -28.06 -3.81
CA PHE A 11 10.97 -28.65 -3.75
C PHE A 11 10.49 -28.97 -2.32
N PHE A 12 11.38 -29.01 -1.33
CA PHE A 12 11.08 -29.46 0.04
C PHE A 12 11.02 -28.34 1.08
N ASN A 13 11.17 -27.09 0.69
CA ASN A 13 11.04 -26.00 1.66
C ASN A 13 9.56 -25.81 2.02
N ASN A 14 9.26 -25.86 3.30
CA ASN A 14 7.94 -25.57 3.83
C ASN A 14 7.55 -24.11 3.57
N ILE A 15 6.88 -23.90 2.44
CA ILE A 15 6.26 -22.61 2.14
C ILE A 15 5.00 -22.51 2.99
N PRO A 16 4.86 -21.50 3.85
CA PRO A 16 3.64 -21.30 4.62
C PRO A 16 2.43 -21.21 3.70
N LYS A 17 1.39 -21.96 4.00
CA LYS A 17 0.15 -22.00 3.21
C LYS A 17 -0.98 -21.38 4.02
N ALA A 18 -1.90 -20.70 3.33
CA ALA A 18 -3.12 -20.17 3.91
C ALA A 18 -4.33 -20.53 3.05
N TYR A 19 -5.45 -20.77 3.69
CA TYR A 19 -6.72 -20.95 3.00
C TYR A 19 -7.31 -19.59 2.60
N LEU A 20 -7.96 -19.55 1.45
CA LEU A 20 -8.70 -18.40 0.95
C LEU A 20 -10.20 -18.69 1.04
N ASN A 21 -10.73 -18.68 2.24
CA ASN A 21 -12.17 -18.87 2.45
C ASN A 21 -12.84 -17.50 2.47
N LEU A 22 -13.68 -17.24 1.48
CA LEU A 22 -14.52 -16.06 1.44
C LEU A 22 -15.76 -16.28 2.28
N VAL A 23 -16.05 -15.32 3.14
CA VAL A 23 -17.26 -15.27 3.95
C VAL A 23 -17.96 -13.93 3.80
N MET A 24 -19.27 -13.92 3.92
CA MET A 24 -20.06 -12.70 3.90
C MET A 24 -20.67 -12.46 5.28
N CYS A 25 -20.45 -11.27 5.81
CA CYS A 25 -21.10 -10.85 7.06
C CYS A 25 -22.61 -10.77 6.87
N LYS A 26 -23.36 -11.50 7.69
CA LYS A 26 -24.83 -11.50 7.61
C LYS A 26 -25.45 -10.12 7.93
N LYS A 27 -24.78 -9.32 8.78
CA LYS A 27 -25.26 -8.01 9.21
C LYS A 27 -24.99 -6.92 8.17
N CYS A 28 -23.71 -6.69 7.79
CA CYS A 28 -23.33 -5.58 6.93
C CYS A 28 -23.06 -5.99 5.47
N LYS A 29 -23.17 -7.29 5.14
CA LYS A 29 -22.95 -7.85 3.79
C LYS A 29 -21.51 -7.71 3.26
N LEU A 30 -20.56 -7.30 4.10
CA LEU A 30 -19.15 -7.25 3.73
C LEU A 30 -18.65 -8.66 3.39
N VAL A 31 -18.05 -8.80 2.23
CA VAL A 31 -17.34 -10.01 1.81
C VAL A 31 -15.87 -9.88 2.21
N GLN A 32 -15.36 -10.85 2.93
CA GLN A 32 -14.00 -10.85 3.46
C GLN A 32 -13.45 -12.27 3.60
N LEU A 33 -12.18 -12.41 3.90
CA LEU A 33 -11.59 -13.68 4.30
C LEU A 33 -12.03 -14.03 5.73
N ASP A 34 -12.24 -15.32 6.00
CA ASP A 34 -12.64 -15.83 7.33
C ASP A 34 -11.54 -15.67 8.39
N ARG A 35 -10.31 -15.47 7.94
CA ARG A 35 -9.14 -15.32 8.82
C ARG A 35 -8.09 -14.41 8.21
N ASN A 36 -7.33 -13.75 9.05
CA ASN A 36 -6.16 -12.98 8.67
C ASN A 36 -4.93 -13.88 8.66
N PHE A 37 -4.03 -13.60 7.73
CA PHE A 37 -2.70 -14.18 7.69
C PHE A 37 -1.66 -13.18 8.21
N ASN A 38 -0.54 -13.69 8.72
CA ASN A 38 0.50 -12.80 9.26
C ASN A 38 1.00 -11.83 8.17
N GLN A 39 0.74 -10.55 8.36
CA GLN A 39 1.03 -9.47 7.42
C GLN A 39 2.51 -9.41 7.01
N LYS A 40 3.43 -9.80 7.90
CA LYS A 40 4.87 -9.84 7.60
C LYS A 40 5.20 -10.80 6.46
N TYR A 41 4.43 -11.88 6.29
CA TYR A 41 4.61 -12.80 5.16
C TYR A 41 4.01 -12.30 3.86
N LEU A 42 3.01 -11.41 3.95
CA LEU A 42 2.33 -10.85 2.77
C LEU A 42 3.01 -9.59 2.26
N TYR A 43 3.41 -8.71 3.17
CA TYR A 43 3.88 -7.34 2.88
C TYR A 43 5.25 -7.04 3.53
N GLY A 44 6.08 -8.07 3.73
CA GLY A 44 7.43 -7.94 4.26
C GLY A 44 8.45 -7.51 3.19
N GLU A 45 9.73 -7.59 3.54
CA GLU A 45 10.85 -7.15 2.68
C GLU A 45 10.89 -7.82 1.30
N ASP A 46 10.38 -9.06 1.19
CA ASP A 46 10.31 -9.80 -0.08
C ASP A 46 9.14 -9.34 -0.99
N TYR A 47 8.26 -8.44 -0.52
CA TYR A 47 7.16 -7.96 -1.32
C TYR A 47 7.67 -7.19 -2.54
N GLY A 48 7.34 -7.70 -3.74
CA GLY A 48 7.91 -7.21 -4.99
C GLY A 48 7.08 -6.19 -5.75
N TYR A 49 5.81 -5.98 -5.38
CA TYR A 49 4.95 -5.04 -6.08
C TYR A 49 5.29 -3.60 -5.73
N ARG A 50 5.32 -2.75 -6.77
CA ARG A 50 5.49 -1.31 -6.64
C ARG A 50 4.52 -0.58 -7.57
N SER A 51 3.76 0.34 -7.01
CA SER A 51 2.68 1.07 -7.72
C SER A 51 3.21 1.87 -8.91
N GLY A 52 4.37 2.49 -8.77
CA GLY A 52 4.99 3.35 -9.79
C GLY A 52 5.62 2.62 -10.99
N ILE A 53 5.67 1.27 -11.00
CA ILE A 53 6.18 0.52 -12.16
C ILE A 53 5.14 0.49 -13.29
N ASN A 54 3.87 0.39 -12.94
CA ASN A 54 2.80 0.20 -13.91
C ASN A 54 2.21 1.56 -14.34
N ARG A 55 2.31 1.88 -15.64
CA ARG A 55 1.79 3.14 -16.19
C ARG A 55 0.28 3.32 -15.95
N THR A 56 -0.50 2.27 -16.15
CA THR A 56 -1.96 2.31 -15.94
C THR A 56 -2.29 2.63 -14.48
N MET A 57 -1.57 2.01 -13.53
CA MET A 57 -1.74 2.29 -12.10
C MET A 57 -1.33 3.73 -11.77
N THR A 58 -0.19 4.19 -12.29
CA THR A 58 0.30 5.56 -12.08
C THR A 58 -0.71 6.60 -12.57
N GLU A 59 -1.27 6.42 -13.76
CA GLU A 59 -2.31 7.31 -14.30
C GLU A 59 -3.61 7.24 -13.48
N HIS A 60 -3.99 6.06 -13.00
CA HIS A 60 -5.15 5.89 -12.12
C HIS A 60 -4.96 6.68 -10.81
N LEU A 61 -3.82 6.52 -10.14
CA LEU A 61 -3.50 7.23 -8.89
C LEU A 61 -3.48 8.75 -9.09
N LYS A 62 -2.91 9.23 -10.20
CA LYS A 62 -2.92 10.66 -10.56
C LYS A 62 -4.34 11.21 -10.71
N LYS A 63 -5.23 10.48 -11.42
CA LYS A 63 -6.64 10.85 -11.56
C LYS A 63 -7.38 10.83 -10.22
N THR A 64 -7.07 9.85 -9.36
CA THR A 64 -7.63 9.73 -8.01
C THR A 64 -7.27 10.94 -7.15
N VAL A 65 -5.99 11.33 -7.12
CA VAL A 65 -5.55 12.54 -6.38
C VAL A 65 -6.25 13.79 -6.90
N LYS A 66 -6.32 13.98 -8.23
CA LYS A 66 -7.05 15.11 -8.83
C LYS A 66 -8.50 15.15 -8.39
N LYS A 67 -9.19 13.99 -8.40
CA LYS A 67 -10.58 13.88 -7.96
C LYS A 67 -10.74 14.25 -6.47
N ILE A 68 -9.89 13.70 -5.61
CA ILE A 68 -9.91 13.99 -4.17
C ILE A 68 -9.66 15.48 -3.91
N SER A 69 -8.62 16.07 -4.51
CA SER A 69 -8.28 17.48 -4.33
C SER A 69 -9.41 18.43 -4.74
N ASN A 70 -10.14 18.07 -5.80
CA ASN A 70 -11.30 18.84 -6.25
C ASN A 70 -12.51 18.73 -5.30
N LEU A 71 -12.73 17.54 -4.72
CA LEU A 71 -13.85 17.29 -3.81
C LEU A 71 -13.63 17.94 -2.44
N VAL A 72 -12.42 17.83 -1.90
CA VAL A 72 -12.10 18.27 -0.53
C VAL A 72 -11.63 19.73 -0.49
N LYS A 73 -11.26 20.33 -1.64
CA LYS A 73 -10.75 21.71 -1.76
C LYS A 73 -9.56 21.96 -0.83
N LEU A 74 -8.56 21.09 -0.91
CA LEU A 74 -7.35 21.13 -0.08
C LEU A 74 -6.69 22.53 -0.09
N GLN A 75 -6.37 23.03 1.09
CA GLN A 75 -5.69 24.29 1.32
C GLN A 75 -4.19 24.08 1.58
N ALA A 76 -3.41 25.16 1.54
CA ALA A 76 -2.01 25.10 1.93
C ALA A 76 -1.87 24.62 3.38
N ASN A 77 -0.90 23.71 3.61
CA ASN A 77 -0.62 23.05 4.89
C ASN A 77 -1.66 22.02 5.36
N ASP A 78 -2.68 21.71 4.56
CA ASP A 78 -3.51 20.55 4.84
C ASP A 78 -2.68 19.28 4.84
N ASN A 79 -3.05 18.33 5.71
CA ASN A 79 -2.37 17.05 5.85
C ASN A 79 -3.10 15.96 5.07
N VAL A 80 -2.35 15.21 4.28
CA VAL A 80 -2.83 14.02 3.58
C VAL A 80 -2.06 12.81 4.08
N LEU A 81 -2.77 11.83 4.61
CA LEU A 81 -2.25 10.55 5.06
C LEU A 81 -2.60 9.46 4.05
N ASP A 82 -1.58 8.75 3.58
CA ASP A 82 -1.73 7.53 2.77
C ASP A 82 -1.29 6.31 3.58
N ILE A 83 -2.25 5.47 3.93
CA ILE A 83 -2.02 4.22 4.66
C ILE A 83 -1.81 3.09 3.65
N ALA A 84 -0.74 2.32 3.82
CA ALA A 84 -0.22 1.36 2.85
C ALA A 84 0.26 2.06 1.56
N SER A 85 1.04 3.12 1.73
CA SER A 85 1.48 4.04 0.67
C SER A 85 2.46 3.41 -0.34
N ASN A 86 2.86 2.17 -0.15
CA ASN A 86 3.75 1.35 -0.99
C ASN A 86 5.06 2.09 -1.33
N ASP A 87 5.23 2.60 -2.56
CA ASP A 87 6.39 3.38 -2.99
C ASP A 87 6.15 4.90 -3.00
N GLY A 88 5.05 5.37 -2.40
CA GLY A 88 4.71 6.79 -2.31
C GLY A 88 4.22 7.42 -3.63
N THR A 89 3.96 6.62 -4.66
CA THR A 89 3.54 7.13 -5.98
C THR A 89 2.29 8.01 -5.90
N LEU A 90 1.28 7.62 -5.10
CA LEU A 90 0.06 8.42 -4.93
C LEU A 90 0.38 9.79 -4.33
N LEU A 91 1.16 9.82 -3.24
CA LEU A 91 1.50 11.04 -2.51
C LEU A 91 2.32 12.03 -3.36
N ASN A 92 3.12 11.53 -4.31
CA ASN A 92 3.92 12.37 -5.20
C ASN A 92 3.08 13.22 -6.18
N PHE A 93 1.78 12.95 -6.31
CA PHE A 93 0.87 13.73 -7.18
C PHE A 93 0.21 14.91 -6.46
N TYR A 94 0.33 15.01 -5.13
CA TYR A 94 -0.15 16.19 -4.42
C TYR A 94 0.77 17.40 -4.66
N GLU A 95 0.18 18.60 -4.60
CA GLU A 95 0.92 19.85 -4.73
C GLU A 95 1.87 20.04 -3.53
N LYS A 96 2.98 20.74 -3.75
CA LYS A 96 4.01 20.99 -2.71
C LYS A 96 3.49 21.72 -1.47
N LYS A 97 2.39 22.46 -1.60
CA LYS A 97 1.75 23.18 -0.49
C LYS A 97 1.01 22.25 0.49
N ILE A 98 0.79 20.99 0.11
CA ILE A 98 0.11 19.97 0.91
C ILE A 98 1.15 19.18 1.68
N VAL A 99 0.90 18.97 2.97
CA VAL A 99 1.76 18.14 3.82
C VAL A 99 1.38 16.67 3.61
N THR A 100 2.31 15.89 3.12
CA THR A 100 2.07 14.47 2.78
C THR A 100 2.73 13.53 3.79
N VAL A 101 1.97 12.53 4.23
CA VAL A 101 2.40 11.52 5.21
C VAL A 101 2.18 10.13 4.60
N GLY A 102 3.23 9.35 4.45
CA GLY A 102 3.17 7.97 3.97
C GLY A 102 3.48 6.97 5.08
N VAL A 103 2.62 5.98 5.25
CA VAL A 103 2.80 4.88 6.20
C VAL A 103 2.78 3.55 5.44
N ASP A 104 3.90 2.85 5.45
CA ASP A 104 4.01 1.52 4.82
C ASP A 104 5.23 0.78 5.39
N PRO A 105 5.19 -0.53 5.64
CA PRO A 105 6.35 -1.29 6.09
C PRO A 105 7.52 -1.26 5.08
N LEU A 106 7.25 -0.96 3.81
CA LEU A 106 8.24 -0.92 2.73
C LEU A 106 8.85 0.47 2.49
N VAL A 107 8.52 1.49 3.28
CA VAL A 107 9.07 2.84 3.14
C VAL A 107 10.59 2.83 3.05
N ASN A 108 11.28 2.08 3.92
CA ASN A 108 12.74 1.99 3.89
C ASN A 108 13.27 1.33 2.61
N LYS A 109 12.58 0.30 2.11
CA LYS A 109 12.92 -0.37 0.86
C LYS A 109 12.79 0.56 -0.34
N TYR A 110 11.76 1.41 -0.35
CA TYR A 110 11.45 2.32 -1.45
C TYR A 110 11.83 3.78 -1.17
N LYS A 111 12.74 4.02 -0.24
CA LYS A 111 13.13 5.36 0.24
C LYS A 111 13.45 6.36 -0.88
N SER A 112 14.07 5.91 -1.96
CA SER A 112 14.41 6.77 -3.12
C SER A 112 13.19 7.35 -3.84
N TYR A 113 12.01 6.74 -3.72
CA TYR A 113 10.77 7.22 -4.34
C TYR A 113 9.98 8.18 -3.45
N TYR A 114 10.34 8.28 -2.17
CA TYR A 114 9.71 9.15 -1.18
C TYR A 114 10.32 10.56 -1.08
N ASN A 115 11.13 10.99 -2.05
CA ASN A 115 11.91 12.23 -1.95
C ASN A 115 11.07 13.49 -1.76
N LYS A 116 9.83 13.53 -2.27
CA LYS A 116 8.92 14.68 -2.19
C LYS A 116 7.94 14.61 -1.02
N ILE A 117 7.93 13.50 -0.26
CA ILE A 117 6.98 13.24 0.80
C ILE A 117 7.54 13.78 2.12
N ASN A 118 6.74 14.56 2.85
CA ASN A 118 7.16 15.26 4.07
C ASN A 118 7.47 14.28 5.21
N TYR A 119 6.54 13.37 5.52
CA TYR A 119 6.69 12.41 6.61
C TYR A 119 6.58 10.98 6.11
N LYS A 120 7.48 10.13 6.60
CA LYS A 120 7.69 8.75 6.15
C LYS A 120 7.74 7.83 7.35
N ILE A 121 6.77 6.96 7.47
CA ILE A 121 6.66 6.04 8.61
C ILE A 121 6.80 4.60 8.07
N SER A 122 7.94 3.97 8.38
CA SER A 122 8.22 2.59 7.97
C SER A 122 7.67 1.60 8.99
N ASN A 123 6.35 1.43 8.99
CA ASN A 123 5.67 0.49 9.88
C ASN A 123 4.30 0.10 9.31
N PHE A 124 3.70 -0.96 9.88
CA PHE A 124 2.27 -1.19 9.71
C PHE A 124 1.48 -0.13 10.46
N PHE A 125 0.37 0.32 9.87
CA PHE A 125 -0.56 1.19 10.56
C PHE A 125 -1.29 0.39 11.66
N LYS A 126 -1.35 0.95 12.87
CA LYS A 126 -1.97 0.33 14.04
C LYS A 126 -3.00 1.28 14.66
#